data_9aa0608f8b3298c2e4d8657ed9d55910
#
_entry.id   9aa0608f8b3298c2e4d8657ed9d55910
#
_cell.length_a   1.000
_cell.length_b   1.000
_cell.length_c   1.000
_cell.angle_alpha   90.00
_cell.angle_beta   90.00
_cell.angle_gamma   90.00
#
_symmetry.space_group_name_H-M   'P 1'
#
loop_
_entity.id
_entity.type
_entity.pdbx_description
1 polymer ?
#
loop_
_entity_poly.entity_id
_entity_poly.type
_entity_poly.pdbx_seq_one_letter_code
_entity_poly.pdbx_strand_id
1 'polypeptide(L)'
;VKIPALLKTPSVTILLYLHEHGEVRYAELTKLIASRGTLSLNIKELEEEGLIQRRILTTKPMQAFYSLTEKGAEIASLVGKIKKIVA
;
A
#
# COMPACT_ATOMS: atom_id res chain seq x y z
N VAL A 1 -6.87 -22.01 5.75
CA VAL A 1 -5.95 -21.25 4.91
C VAL A 1 -6.02 -19.78 5.26
N LYS A 2 -4.86 -19.20 5.55
CA LYS A 2 -4.78 -17.77 5.89
C LYS A 2 -4.96 -16.93 4.63
N ILE A 3 -5.85 -15.96 4.67
CA ILE A 3 -6.03 -15.03 3.56
C ILE A 3 -4.84 -14.07 3.53
N PRO A 4 -4.14 -13.95 2.38
CA PRO A 4 -3.03 -13.00 2.27
C PRO A 4 -3.49 -11.56 2.55
N ALA A 5 -2.62 -10.76 3.16
CA ALA A 5 -2.95 -9.38 3.48
C ALA A 5 -3.37 -8.58 2.26
N LEU A 6 -2.81 -8.89 1.09
CA LEU A 6 -3.14 -8.19 -0.15
C LEU A 6 -4.62 -8.27 -0.55
N LEU A 7 -5.36 -9.28 -0.05
CA LEU A 7 -6.77 -9.45 -0.38
C LEU A 7 -7.71 -8.69 0.55
N LYS A 8 -7.19 -8.07 1.61
CA LYS A 8 -8.00 -7.26 2.50
C LYS A 8 -8.32 -5.92 1.82
N THR A 9 -9.53 -5.41 2.03
CA THR A 9 -9.96 -4.15 1.41
C THR A 9 -9.01 -2.98 1.64
N PRO A 10 -8.54 -2.70 2.88
CA PRO A 10 -7.59 -1.59 3.08
C PRO A 10 -6.29 -1.80 2.30
N SER A 11 -5.79 -3.03 2.24
CA SER A 11 -4.55 -3.34 1.53
C SER A 11 -4.72 -3.13 0.02
N VAL A 12 -5.84 -3.56 -0.54
CA VAL A 12 -6.15 -3.36 -1.96
C VAL A 12 -6.19 -1.86 -2.28
N THR A 13 -6.83 -1.07 -1.41
CA THR A 13 -6.91 0.37 -1.58
C THR A 13 -5.52 1.00 -1.61
N ILE A 14 -4.64 0.60 -0.69
CA ILE A 14 -3.26 1.10 -0.63
C ILE A 14 -2.50 0.72 -1.89
N LEU A 15 -2.57 -0.54 -2.31
CA LEU A 15 -1.86 -1.02 -3.49
C LEU A 15 -2.27 -0.26 -4.76
N LEU A 16 -3.57 -0.06 -4.96
CA LEU A 16 -4.07 0.66 -6.12
C LEU A 16 -3.67 2.13 -6.09
N TYR A 17 -3.70 2.75 -4.92
CA TYR A 17 -3.29 4.14 -4.78
C TYR A 17 -1.80 4.31 -5.13
N LEU A 18 -0.95 3.44 -4.61
CA LEU A 18 0.48 3.48 -4.90
C LEU A 18 0.78 3.20 -6.36
N HIS A 19 0.00 2.32 -6.99
CA HIS A 19 0.16 2.01 -8.41
C HIS A 19 -0.14 3.23 -9.27
N GLU A 20 -1.15 4.01 -8.88
CA GLU A 20 -1.57 5.19 -9.62
C GLU A 20 -0.65 6.40 -9.39
N HIS A 21 -0.21 6.61 -8.15
CA HIS A 21 0.53 7.81 -7.77
C HIS A 21 2.04 7.64 -7.59
N GLY A 22 2.53 6.40 -7.58
CA GLY A 22 3.94 6.14 -7.33
C GLY A 22 4.30 6.28 -5.86
N GLU A 23 5.44 6.88 -5.54
CA GLU A 23 5.87 7.06 -4.16
C GLU A 23 5.04 8.15 -3.48
N VAL A 24 4.49 7.84 -2.31
CA VAL A 24 3.65 8.78 -1.55
C VAL A 24 4.09 8.85 -0.09
N ARG A 25 3.74 9.94 0.58
CA ARG A 25 3.99 10.12 2.00
C ARG A 25 2.97 9.37 2.84
N TYR A 26 3.37 8.99 4.05
CA TYR A 26 2.46 8.37 5.02
C TYR A 26 1.19 9.22 5.22
N ALA A 27 1.34 10.55 5.28
CA ALA A 27 0.20 11.45 5.46
C ALA A 27 -0.87 11.30 4.37
N GLU A 28 -0.47 10.97 3.14
CA GLU A 28 -1.44 10.74 2.07
C GLU A 28 -2.22 9.45 2.30
N LEU A 29 -1.56 8.43 2.82
CA LEU A 29 -2.21 7.15 3.11
C LEU A 29 -3.21 7.29 4.26
N THR A 30 -2.98 8.19 5.21
CA THR A 30 -3.92 8.42 6.31
C THR A 30 -5.25 8.97 5.83
N LYS A 31 -5.29 9.59 4.66
CA LYS A 31 -6.53 10.10 4.06
C LYS A 31 -7.35 8.98 3.43
N LEU A 32 -6.70 7.89 3.04
CA LEU A 32 -7.40 6.76 2.42
C LEU A 32 -8.08 5.86 3.45
N ILE A 33 -7.47 5.72 4.62
CA ILE A 33 -7.94 4.81 5.65
C ILE A 33 -8.03 5.58 6.96
N ALA A 34 -9.24 5.77 7.44
CA ALA A 34 -9.51 6.61 8.61
C ALA A 34 -8.88 6.08 9.90
N SER A 35 -8.86 4.76 10.09
CA SER A 35 -8.27 4.16 11.27
C SER A 35 -6.76 4.03 11.13
N ARG A 36 -6.00 4.75 11.97
CA ARG A 36 -4.54 4.68 11.96
C ARG A 36 -4.02 3.29 12.34
N GLY A 37 -4.71 2.62 13.27
CA GLY A 37 -4.34 1.26 13.64
C GLY A 37 -4.48 0.30 12.47
N THR A 38 -5.58 0.39 11.74
CA THR A 38 -5.82 -0.43 10.55
C THR A 38 -4.78 -0.11 9.47
N LEU A 39 -4.53 1.17 9.22
CA LEU A 39 -3.55 1.60 8.23
C LEU A 39 -2.15 1.04 8.56
N SER A 40 -1.69 1.24 9.79
CA SER A 40 -0.36 0.79 10.21
C SER A 40 -0.22 -0.72 10.12
N LEU A 41 -1.24 -1.46 10.53
CA LEU A 41 -1.23 -2.92 10.46
C LEU A 41 -1.13 -3.39 9.00
N ASN A 42 -1.94 -2.81 8.12
CA ASN A 42 -1.94 -3.21 6.71
C ASN A 42 -0.63 -2.86 6.01
N ILE A 43 -0.06 -1.69 6.32
CA ILE A 43 1.25 -1.31 5.77
C ILE A 43 2.31 -2.31 6.21
N LYS A 44 2.32 -2.67 7.50
CA LYS A 44 3.29 -3.63 8.03
C LYS A 44 3.17 -4.99 7.34
N GLU A 45 1.93 -5.47 7.19
CA GLU A 45 1.69 -6.75 6.52
C GLU A 45 2.11 -6.73 5.05
N LEU A 46 1.85 -5.63 4.34
CA LEU A 46 2.27 -5.48 2.95
C LEU A 46 3.79 -5.42 2.81
N GLU A 47 4.47 -4.77 3.75
CA GLU A 47 5.93 -4.75 3.79
C GLU A 47 6.47 -6.16 4.02
N GLU A 48 5.90 -6.91 4.96
CA GLU A 48 6.31 -8.26 5.27
C GLU A 48 6.11 -9.22 4.08
N GLU A 49 5.08 -8.99 3.28
CA GLU A 49 4.84 -9.77 2.07
C GLU A 49 5.70 -9.32 0.89
N GLY A 50 6.49 -8.26 1.07
CA GLY A 50 7.38 -7.76 0.03
C GLY A 50 6.67 -7.01 -1.10
N LEU A 51 5.50 -6.47 -0.83
CA LEU A 51 4.71 -5.76 -1.84
C LEU A 51 4.94 -4.25 -1.84
N ILE A 52 5.30 -3.70 -0.70
CA ILE A 52 5.63 -2.28 -0.59
C ILE A 52 6.96 -2.11 0.13
N GLN A 53 7.59 -0.99 -0.11
CA GLN A 53 8.85 -0.63 0.54
C GLN A 53 8.74 0.77 1.12
N ARG A 54 9.48 1.00 2.19
CA ARG A 54 9.49 2.27 2.90
C ARG A 54 10.85 2.93 2.75
N ARG A 55 10.83 4.22 2.47
CA ARG A 55 12.04 5.04 2.44
C ARG A 55 11.87 6.16 3.46
N ILE A 56 12.86 6.33 4.33
CA ILE A 56 12.82 7.36 5.36
C ILE A 56 13.86 8.43 5.04
N LEU A 57 13.41 9.68 5.03
CA LEU A 57 14.30 10.83 4.95
C LEU A 57 14.58 11.31 6.38
N THR A 58 15.85 11.39 6.73
CA THR A 58 16.29 11.81 8.07
C THR A 58 16.42 13.32 8.18
N THR A 59 15.54 14.04 7.51
CA THR A 59 15.45 15.50 7.61
C THR A 59 14.62 15.89 8.85
N LYS A 60 14.56 17.16 9.15
CA LYS A 60 13.70 17.66 10.24
C LYS A 60 12.52 18.42 9.63
N PRO A 61 11.27 17.93 9.77
CA PRO A 61 10.89 16.69 10.42
C PRO A 61 11.21 15.45 9.57
N MET A 62 11.34 14.30 10.22
CA MET A 62 11.56 13.03 9.56
C MET A 62 10.34 12.66 8.73
N GLN A 63 10.56 12.18 7.50
CA GLN A 63 9.49 11.83 6.58
C GLN A 63 9.61 10.40 6.11
N ALA A 64 8.47 9.70 6.05
CA ALA A 64 8.40 8.35 5.55
C ALA A 64 7.65 8.34 4.21
N PHE A 65 8.24 7.67 3.23
CA PHE A 65 7.66 7.50 1.90
C PHE A 65 7.43 6.03 1.65
N TYR A 66 6.35 5.72 0.96
CA TYR A 66 5.98 4.35 0.61
C TYR A 66 5.80 4.22 -0.89
N SER A 67 6.28 3.11 -1.43
CA SER A 67 6.14 2.81 -2.85
C SER A 67 6.01 1.31 -3.05
N LEU A 68 5.58 0.90 -4.25
CA LEU A 68 5.49 -0.51 -4.58
C LEU A 68 6.85 -1.07 -4.92
N THR A 69 7.08 -2.34 -4.53
CA THR A 69 8.19 -3.13 -5.05
C THR A 69 7.81 -3.61 -6.44
N GLU A 70 8.74 -4.27 -7.15
CA GLU A 70 8.41 -4.89 -8.44
C GLU A 70 7.26 -5.89 -8.30
N LYS A 71 7.33 -6.72 -7.27
CA LYS A 71 6.29 -7.70 -6.96
C LYS A 71 4.95 -7.00 -6.67
N GLY A 72 5.00 -5.91 -5.88
CA GLY A 72 3.82 -5.13 -5.54
C GLY A 72 3.19 -4.48 -6.77
N ALA A 73 4.01 -3.94 -7.67
CA ALA A 73 3.53 -3.31 -8.90
C ALA A 73 2.83 -4.33 -9.80
N GLU A 74 3.39 -5.52 -9.93
CA GLU A 74 2.79 -6.59 -10.71
C GLU A 74 1.43 -7.00 -10.13
N ILE A 75 1.36 -7.20 -8.83
CA ILE A 75 0.11 -7.55 -8.15
C ILE A 75 -0.91 -6.44 -8.25
N ALA A 76 -0.50 -5.18 -8.07
CA ALA A 76 -1.41 -4.04 -8.18
C ALA A 76 -2.01 -3.93 -9.58
N SER A 77 -1.22 -4.22 -10.61
CA SER A 77 -1.69 -4.26 -11.98
C SER A 77 -2.78 -5.32 -12.17
N LEU A 78 -2.57 -6.52 -11.63
CA LEU A 78 -3.55 -7.61 -11.71
C LEU A 78 -4.82 -7.27 -10.94
N VAL A 79 -4.70 -6.68 -9.76
CA VAL A 79 -5.85 -6.26 -8.95
C VAL A 79 -6.65 -5.19 -9.69
N GLY A 80 -5.97 -4.26 -10.36
CA GLY A 80 -6.61 -3.24 -11.18
C GLY A 80 -7.43 -3.84 -12.31
N LYS A 81 -6.92 -4.91 -12.95
CA LYS A 81 -7.65 -5.62 -14.01
C LYS A 81 -8.89 -6.30 -13.45
N ILE A 82 -8.78 -6.93 -12.29
CA ILE A 82 -9.93 -7.55 -11.62
C ILE A 82 -10.99 -6.50 -11.34
N LYS A 83 -10.60 -5.36 -10.82
CA LYS A 83 -11.52 -4.26 -10.52
C LYS A 83 -12.27 -3.81 -11.77
N LYS A 84 -11.59 -3.69 -12.91
CA LYS A 84 -12.22 -3.31 -14.18
C LYS A 84 -13.26 -4.34 -14.65
N ILE A 85 -12.95 -5.61 -14.47
CA ILE A 85 -13.86 -6.69 -14.91
C ILE A 85 -15.13 -6.71 -14.05
N VAL A 86 -14.98 -6.50 -12.75
CA VAL A 86 -16.08 -6.56 -11.78
C VAL A 86 -16.93 -5.30 -11.80
N ALA A 87 -16.31 -4.15 -12.04
CA ALA A 87 -17.02 -2.86 -12.07
C ALA A 87 -17.87 -2.67 -13.39
#